data_ae8cb1f6b52920c459c9b2e21e0ba1c4
#
_entry.id   ae8cb1f6b52920c459c9b2e21e0ba1c4
#
_cell.length_a   1.000
_cell.length_b   1.000
_cell.length_c   1.000
_cell.angle_alpha   90.00
_cell.angle_beta   90.00
_cell.angle_gamma   90.00
#
_symmetry.space_group_name_H-M   'P 1'
#
loop_
_entity.id
_entity.type
_entity.pdbx_description
1 polymer ?
#
loop_
_entity_poly.entity_id
_entity_poly.type
_entity_poly.pdbx_seq_one_letter_code
_entity_poly.pdbx_strand_id
1 'polypeptide(L)'
;MKIVDVMSDDLIVGYVPGTVKDALKILAKNNVSGMPVLKKDTRVVVGVITRQDIFKNPDEDQLALLMSKDYLSVEKDQDVKVAAKLLYEHRIHGLPVINTRKQLVGIVSPTDVLKGLHKNLTTSIEKYFTNLVVPIYQETPINIVMEIINITRENALPILNHERKLCGIVSDGDLFKLSHIRESVSMTDLGMGGDEDDWTWEGIRDTVRIHYTTSEVSLPMVPVKEVMITNVIKASKHAPVKEVAEKMLKNRISHIPVVDANDRLIGMVTDIDLMSCIL
;
A
#
# COMPACT_ATOMS: atom_id res chain seq x y z
N MET A 1 -18.98 9.39 18.67
CA MET A 1 -18.35 8.06 18.72
C MET A 1 -16.85 8.27 18.79
N LYS A 2 -16.18 7.54 19.67
CA LYS A 2 -14.73 7.68 19.86
C LYS A 2 -13.96 6.75 18.92
N ILE A 3 -12.69 7.04 18.68
CA ILE A 3 -11.80 6.20 17.84
C ILE A 3 -11.66 4.79 18.44
N VAL A 4 -11.59 4.67 19.76
CA VAL A 4 -11.51 3.37 20.45
C VAL A 4 -12.70 2.45 20.15
N ASP A 5 -13.85 3.00 19.77
CA ASP A 5 -15.07 2.23 19.48
C ASP A 5 -15.02 1.55 18.10
N VAL A 6 -14.10 1.99 17.22
CA VAL A 6 -14.01 1.54 15.82
C VAL A 6 -12.63 1.02 15.42
N MET A 7 -11.56 1.42 16.10
CA MET A 7 -10.19 1.02 15.78
C MET A 7 -10.01 -0.49 15.81
N SER A 8 -9.07 -1.00 15.02
CA SER A 8 -8.58 -2.37 15.12
C SER A 8 -7.46 -2.43 16.16
N ASP A 9 -7.53 -3.43 17.06
CA ASP A 9 -6.50 -3.77 18.05
C ASP A 9 -5.61 -4.94 17.59
N ASP A 10 -5.94 -5.58 16.47
CA ASP A 10 -5.09 -6.56 15.78
C ASP A 10 -3.96 -5.82 15.05
N LEU A 11 -2.83 -5.66 15.75
CA LEU A 11 -1.73 -4.80 15.33
C LEU A 11 -0.75 -5.54 14.42
N ILE A 12 -0.79 -5.19 13.14
CA ILE A 12 0.24 -5.58 12.16
C ILE A 12 1.31 -4.49 12.15
N VAL A 13 2.53 -4.85 12.56
CA VAL A 13 3.63 -3.88 12.77
C VAL A 13 4.96 -4.38 12.25
N GLY A 14 5.81 -3.43 11.81
CA GLY A 14 7.23 -3.66 11.57
C GLY A 14 8.08 -3.22 12.76
N TYR A 15 9.35 -3.60 12.76
CA TYR A 15 10.31 -3.22 13.80
C TYR A 15 11.60 -2.67 13.22
N VAL A 16 12.21 -1.71 13.92
CA VAL A 16 13.57 -1.26 13.62
C VAL A 16 14.47 -1.51 14.86
N PRO A 17 15.71 -2.05 14.62
CA PRO A 17 16.27 -2.41 13.32
C PRO A 17 15.54 -3.58 12.67
N GLY A 18 15.41 -3.56 11.34
CA GLY A 18 14.74 -4.58 10.53
C GLY A 18 14.93 -4.34 9.05
N THR A 19 14.57 -5.35 8.23
CA THR A 19 14.77 -5.33 6.79
C THR A 19 13.48 -5.02 6.03
N VAL A 20 13.62 -4.48 4.81
CA VAL A 20 12.52 -4.29 3.88
C VAL A 20 11.90 -5.63 3.49
N LYS A 21 12.71 -6.67 3.35
CA LYS A 21 12.27 -8.05 3.08
C LYS A 21 11.31 -8.57 4.15
N ASP A 22 11.58 -8.31 5.44
CA ASP A 22 10.67 -8.71 6.51
C ASP A 22 9.38 -7.89 6.49
N ALA A 23 9.48 -6.58 6.23
CA ALA A 23 8.31 -5.73 6.05
C ALA A 23 7.43 -6.20 4.88
N LEU A 24 8.03 -6.53 3.73
CA LEU A 24 7.37 -7.12 2.58
C LEU A 24 6.57 -8.37 2.94
N LYS A 25 7.20 -9.32 3.63
CA LYS A 25 6.53 -10.56 4.06
C LYS A 25 5.33 -10.29 4.97
N ILE A 26 5.47 -9.34 5.90
CA ILE A 26 4.39 -8.98 6.82
C ILE A 26 3.22 -8.35 6.06
N LEU A 27 3.49 -7.38 5.18
CA LEU A 27 2.47 -6.69 4.36
C LEU A 27 1.74 -7.69 3.43
N ALA A 28 2.49 -8.59 2.77
CA ALA A 28 1.93 -9.60 1.87
C ALA A 28 1.07 -10.62 2.61
N LYS A 29 1.58 -11.20 3.71
CA LYS A 29 0.88 -12.21 4.52
C LYS A 29 -0.45 -11.70 5.06
N ASN A 30 -0.48 -10.45 5.51
CA ASN A 30 -1.66 -9.86 6.13
C ASN A 30 -2.52 -9.07 5.14
N ASN A 31 -2.12 -8.98 3.88
CA ASN A 31 -2.82 -8.25 2.81
C ASN A 31 -3.14 -6.78 3.20
N VAL A 32 -2.20 -6.08 3.82
CA VAL A 32 -2.32 -4.67 4.20
C VAL A 32 -1.43 -3.78 3.33
N SER A 33 -1.88 -2.54 3.06
CA SER A 33 -1.15 -1.58 2.22
C SER A 33 0.00 -0.88 2.94
N GLY A 34 -0.03 -0.88 4.27
CA GLY A 34 0.99 -0.27 5.11
C GLY A 34 0.86 -0.70 6.55
N MET A 35 1.86 -0.40 7.36
CA MET A 35 1.88 -0.71 8.78
C MET A 35 2.74 0.29 9.57
N PRO A 36 2.43 0.52 10.86
CA PRO A 36 3.32 1.24 11.77
C PRO A 36 4.63 0.49 11.96
N VAL A 37 5.72 1.25 12.11
CA VAL A 37 7.04 0.73 12.46
C VAL A 37 7.34 1.13 13.89
N LEU A 38 7.66 0.14 14.72
CA LEU A 38 7.96 0.33 16.13
C LEU A 38 9.45 0.21 16.39
N LYS A 39 9.93 0.92 17.41
CA LYS A 39 11.25 0.66 17.96
C LYS A 39 11.22 -0.70 18.68
N LYS A 40 12.16 -1.58 18.33
CA LYS A 40 12.29 -2.93 18.92
C LYS A 40 12.21 -2.89 20.44
N ASP A 41 11.55 -3.89 21.03
CA ASP A 41 11.32 -4.05 22.45
C ASP A 41 10.51 -2.92 23.11
N THR A 42 9.85 -2.09 22.30
CA THR A 42 8.93 -1.05 22.76
C THR A 42 7.63 -1.06 21.95
N ARG A 43 6.63 -0.30 22.40
CA ARG A 43 5.42 0.00 21.61
C ARG A 43 5.45 1.39 20.98
N VAL A 44 6.60 2.06 21.01
CA VAL A 44 6.74 3.43 20.48
C VAL A 44 6.79 3.39 18.97
N VAL A 45 5.87 4.10 18.33
CA VAL A 45 5.87 4.28 16.86
C VAL A 45 7.01 5.21 16.47
N VAL A 46 7.83 4.80 15.52
CA VAL A 46 8.95 5.59 15.00
C VAL A 46 8.79 5.94 13.53
N GLY A 47 7.78 5.39 12.87
CA GLY A 47 7.43 5.68 11.47
C GLY A 47 6.28 4.81 10.99
N VAL A 48 5.97 4.95 9.71
CA VAL A 48 5.07 4.06 8.96
C VAL A 48 5.74 3.65 7.66
N ILE A 49 5.42 2.44 7.17
CA ILE A 49 5.90 1.92 5.89
C ILE A 49 4.72 1.45 5.06
N THR A 50 4.72 1.76 3.78
CA THR A 50 3.71 1.32 2.82
C THR A 50 4.33 0.50 1.69
N ARG A 51 3.51 -0.23 0.94
CA ARG A 51 3.95 -0.93 -0.28
C ARG A 51 4.55 0.05 -1.29
N GLN A 52 3.97 1.24 -1.42
CA GLN A 52 4.46 2.28 -2.33
C GLN A 52 5.87 2.76 -1.97
N ASP A 53 6.20 2.89 -0.68
CA ASP A 53 7.54 3.28 -0.26
C ASP A 53 8.58 2.24 -0.70
N ILE A 54 8.23 0.96 -0.60
CA ILE A 54 9.08 -0.16 -1.01
C ILE A 54 9.25 -0.19 -2.53
N PHE A 55 8.17 -0.06 -3.30
CA PHE A 55 8.24 -0.07 -4.77
C PHE A 55 9.00 1.12 -5.36
N LYS A 56 8.98 2.27 -4.70
CA LYS A 56 9.75 3.46 -5.14
C LYS A 56 11.25 3.31 -4.96
N ASN A 57 11.68 2.48 -4.05
CA ASN A 57 13.09 2.30 -3.70
C ASN A 57 13.40 0.79 -3.61
N PRO A 58 13.35 0.09 -4.75
CA PRO A 58 13.41 -1.38 -4.76
C PRO A 58 14.76 -1.94 -4.30
N ASP A 59 15.83 -1.13 -4.36
CA ASP A 59 17.19 -1.51 -4.02
C ASP A 59 17.56 -1.26 -2.54
N GLU A 60 16.67 -0.62 -1.77
CA GLU A 60 16.94 -0.34 -0.34
C GLU A 60 16.49 -1.52 0.53
N ASP A 61 17.38 -2.03 1.36
CA ASP A 61 17.10 -3.15 2.26
C ASP A 61 16.81 -2.73 3.71
N GLN A 62 17.21 -1.51 4.11
CA GLN A 62 17.02 -1.05 5.48
C GLN A 62 15.67 -0.39 5.69
N LEU A 63 14.79 -1.02 6.46
CA LEU A 63 13.45 -0.48 6.77
C LEU A 63 13.49 0.93 7.35
N ALA A 64 14.49 1.26 8.16
CA ALA A 64 14.66 2.57 8.80
C ALA A 64 14.92 3.72 7.81
N LEU A 65 15.40 3.41 6.60
CA LEU A 65 15.65 4.39 5.53
C LEU A 65 14.42 4.62 4.66
N LEU A 66 13.58 3.59 4.47
CA LEU A 66 12.36 3.69 3.67
C LEU A 66 11.14 4.21 4.43
N MET A 67 11.05 3.92 5.73
CA MET A 67 9.88 4.33 6.50
C MET A 67 9.72 5.86 6.55
N SER A 68 8.49 6.33 6.45
CA SER A 68 8.12 7.72 6.69
C SER A 68 8.17 8.03 8.18
N LYS A 69 9.04 8.98 8.59
CA LYS A 69 9.17 9.43 9.99
C LYS A 69 8.16 10.50 10.35
N ASP A 70 7.72 11.27 9.36
CA ASP A 70 6.66 12.27 9.50
C ASP A 70 5.30 11.62 9.26
N TYR A 71 4.82 10.88 10.24
CA TYR A 71 3.54 10.20 10.19
C TYR A 71 2.48 10.90 11.02
N LEU A 72 1.23 10.83 10.58
CA LEU A 72 0.08 11.29 11.34
C LEU A 72 -0.39 10.18 12.28
N SER A 73 -0.92 10.58 13.43
CA SER A 73 -1.49 9.67 14.41
C SER A 73 -2.66 10.34 15.12
N VAL A 74 -3.50 9.54 15.77
CA VAL A 74 -4.64 10.00 16.56
C VAL A 74 -4.63 9.35 17.93
N GLU A 75 -5.31 9.97 18.89
CA GLU A 75 -5.49 9.41 20.21
C GLU A 75 -6.80 8.64 20.30
N LYS A 76 -6.82 7.52 21.04
CA LYS A 76 -7.96 6.62 21.15
C LYS A 76 -9.26 7.27 21.64
N ASP A 77 -9.14 8.32 22.49
CA ASP A 77 -10.27 9.00 23.11
C ASP A 77 -10.84 10.16 22.28
N GLN A 78 -10.20 10.51 21.13
CA GLN A 78 -10.67 11.52 20.22
C GLN A 78 -11.95 11.07 19.49
N ASP A 79 -12.72 12.04 18.96
CA ASP A 79 -13.88 11.74 18.12
C ASP A 79 -13.44 11.13 16.79
N VAL A 80 -14.19 10.13 16.31
CA VAL A 80 -13.93 9.43 15.04
C VAL A 80 -13.87 10.39 13.84
N LYS A 81 -14.56 11.55 13.90
CA LYS A 81 -14.49 12.57 12.86
C LYS A 81 -13.11 13.18 12.70
N VAL A 82 -12.28 13.20 13.76
CA VAL A 82 -10.88 13.63 13.66
C VAL A 82 -10.10 12.67 12.77
N ALA A 83 -10.27 11.36 12.98
CA ALA A 83 -9.66 10.35 12.11
C ALA A 83 -10.19 10.45 10.67
N ALA A 84 -11.52 10.56 10.48
CA ALA A 84 -12.14 10.71 9.16
C ALA A 84 -11.57 11.92 8.41
N LYS A 85 -11.40 13.06 9.09
CA LYS A 85 -10.83 14.28 8.51
C LYS A 85 -9.39 14.08 8.06
N LEU A 86 -8.52 13.53 8.92
CA LEU A 86 -7.11 13.29 8.59
C LEU A 86 -6.95 12.29 7.45
N LEU A 87 -7.73 11.19 7.47
CA LEU A 87 -7.74 10.19 6.40
C LEU A 87 -8.12 10.82 5.05
N TYR A 88 -9.15 11.68 5.06
CA TYR A 88 -9.65 12.36 3.86
C TYR A 88 -8.68 13.42 3.33
N GLU A 89 -8.24 14.35 4.18
CA GLU A 89 -7.39 15.49 3.78
C GLU A 89 -6.01 15.05 3.29
N HIS A 90 -5.43 14.02 3.90
CA HIS A 90 -4.10 13.52 3.55
C HIS A 90 -4.12 12.31 2.62
N ARG A 91 -5.32 11.82 2.22
CA ARG A 91 -5.49 10.65 1.34
C ARG A 91 -4.71 9.43 1.80
N ILE A 92 -4.76 9.15 3.09
CA ILE A 92 -4.06 8.02 3.72
C ILE A 92 -5.04 6.92 4.14
N HIS A 93 -4.57 5.67 4.10
CA HIS A 93 -5.41 4.49 4.32
C HIS A 93 -5.33 3.92 5.74
N GLY A 94 -4.62 4.58 6.64
CA GLY A 94 -4.53 4.16 8.03
C GLY A 94 -3.79 5.15 8.90
N LEU A 95 -4.26 5.29 10.13
CA LEU A 95 -3.67 6.12 11.16
C LEU A 95 -3.30 5.25 12.36
N PRO A 96 -2.06 5.27 12.83
CA PRO A 96 -1.69 4.74 14.13
C PRO A 96 -2.52 5.44 15.23
N VAL A 97 -3.13 4.65 16.09
CA VAL A 97 -3.81 5.15 17.29
C VAL A 97 -2.84 4.99 18.46
N ILE A 98 -2.54 6.09 19.12
CA ILE A 98 -1.55 6.15 20.21
C ILE A 98 -2.19 6.54 21.54
N ASN A 99 -1.52 6.19 22.61
CA ASN A 99 -1.84 6.69 23.94
C ASN A 99 -0.98 7.93 24.27
N THR A 100 -1.21 8.52 25.46
CA THR A 100 -0.48 9.69 25.97
C THR A 100 1.03 9.49 26.10
N ARG A 101 1.50 8.21 26.11
CA ARG A 101 2.93 7.85 26.10
C ARG A 101 3.49 7.60 24.71
N LYS A 102 2.76 7.98 23.64
CA LYS A 102 3.08 7.71 22.23
C LYS A 102 3.25 6.22 21.89
N GLN A 103 2.63 5.34 22.66
CA GLN A 103 2.63 3.90 22.40
C GLN A 103 1.45 3.54 21.50
N LEU A 104 1.68 2.66 20.52
CA LEU A 104 0.65 2.14 19.65
C LEU A 104 -0.36 1.31 20.44
N VAL A 105 -1.64 1.62 20.30
CA VAL A 105 -2.76 0.93 20.94
C VAL A 105 -3.80 0.42 19.95
N GLY A 106 -3.75 0.89 18.69
CA GLY A 106 -4.68 0.49 17.63
C GLY A 106 -4.25 1.05 16.28
N ILE A 107 -5.02 0.72 15.24
CA ILE A 107 -4.97 1.32 13.91
C ILE A 107 -6.41 1.65 13.53
N VAL A 108 -6.63 2.82 12.92
CA VAL A 108 -7.92 3.20 12.36
C VAL A 108 -7.79 3.50 10.87
N SER A 109 -8.61 2.85 10.07
CA SER A 109 -8.68 2.97 8.61
C SER A 109 -10.01 3.58 8.14
N PRO A 110 -10.15 4.03 6.88
CA PRO A 110 -11.45 4.43 6.32
C PRO A 110 -12.51 3.34 6.47
N THR A 111 -12.14 2.08 6.28
CA THR A 111 -13.02 0.92 6.46
C THR A 111 -13.59 0.83 7.88
N ASP A 112 -12.77 1.12 8.90
CA ASP A 112 -13.20 1.08 10.31
C ASP A 112 -14.17 2.22 10.62
N VAL A 113 -13.89 3.41 10.09
CA VAL A 113 -14.80 4.58 10.20
C VAL A 113 -16.14 4.26 9.52
N LEU A 114 -16.13 3.69 8.31
CA LEU A 114 -17.34 3.32 7.58
C LEU A 114 -18.17 2.27 8.33
N LYS A 115 -17.55 1.25 8.92
CA LYS A 115 -18.26 0.26 9.76
C LYS A 115 -19.08 0.92 10.86
N GLY A 116 -18.55 1.96 11.48
CA GLY A 116 -19.22 2.67 12.57
C GLY A 116 -20.36 3.58 12.10
N LEU A 117 -20.27 4.18 10.92
CA LEU A 117 -21.11 5.34 10.54
C LEU A 117 -22.01 5.13 9.32
N HIS A 118 -21.77 4.11 8.45
CA HIS A 118 -22.45 3.98 7.15
C HIS A 118 -23.96 3.82 7.23
N LYS A 119 -24.51 3.28 8.33
CA LYS A 119 -25.94 2.95 8.45
C LYS A 119 -26.89 4.15 8.26
N ASN A 120 -26.39 5.36 8.50
CA ASN A 120 -27.18 6.59 8.46
C ASN A 120 -26.99 7.37 7.15
N LEU A 121 -26.19 6.86 6.19
CA LEU A 121 -25.84 7.55 4.95
C LEU A 121 -26.79 7.14 3.81
N THR A 122 -27.83 7.93 3.58
CA THR A 122 -28.85 7.67 2.56
C THR A 122 -28.65 8.45 1.26
N THR A 123 -27.68 9.37 1.23
CA THR A 123 -27.36 10.20 0.05
C THR A 123 -26.75 9.36 -1.07
N SER A 124 -26.93 9.82 -2.33
CA SER A 124 -26.27 9.22 -3.52
C SER A 124 -24.79 9.51 -3.52
N ILE A 125 -23.98 8.59 -4.12
CA ILE A 125 -22.54 8.80 -4.31
C ILE A 125 -22.21 9.86 -5.37
N GLU A 126 -23.18 10.42 -6.06
CA GLU A 126 -23.00 11.33 -7.20
C GLU A 126 -22.09 12.55 -6.89
N LYS A 127 -22.06 13.01 -5.63
CA LYS A 127 -21.21 14.12 -5.19
C LYS A 127 -19.85 13.69 -4.63
N TYR A 128 -19.62 12.37 -4.50
CA TYR A 128 -18.50 11.83 -3.75
C TYR A 128 -17.54 10.99 -4.59
N PHE A 129 -17.95 10.51 -5.77
CA PHE A 129 -17.03 9.85 -6.68
C PHE A 129 -16.22 10.86 -7.49
N THR A 130 -15.02 10.50 -7.88
CA THR A 130 -14.17 11.31 -8.76
C THR A 130 -14.25 10.80 -10.20
N ASN A 131 -14.25 11.74 -11.16
CA ASN A 131 -14.07 11.45 -12.58
C ASN A 131 -12.61 11.58 -13.03
N LEU A 132 -11.71 12.02 -12.13
CA LEU A 132 -10.26 12.00 -12.34
C LEU A 132 -9.76 10.57 -12.09
N VAL A 133 -9.82 9.73 -13.11
CA VAL A 133 -9.45 8.31 -13.06
C VAL A 133 -8.45 8.02 -14.17
N VAL A 134 -7.49 7.16 -13.89
CA VAL A 134 -6.49 6.70 -14.85
C VAL A 134 -6.86 5.29 -15.32
N PRO A 135 -7.62 5.14 -16.42
CA PRO A 135 -7.95 3.83 -16.95
C PRO A 135 -6.74 3.27 -17.72
N ILE A 136 -6.55 1.94 -17.62
CA ILE A 136 -5.46 1.22 -18.28
C ILE A 136 -6.04 0.32 -19.37
N TYR A 137 -5.32 0.18 -20.47
CA TYR A 137 -5.69 -0.78 -21.51
C TYR A 137 -5.28 -2.20 -21.10
N GLN A 138 -6.12 -3.17 -21.37
CA GLN A 138 -5.94 -4.56 -20.92
C GLN A 138 -4.64 -5.24 -21.39
N GLU A 139 -4.03 -4.77 -22.49
CA GLU A 139 -2.75 -5.31 -23.00
C GLU A 139 -1.52 -4.57 -22.42
N THR A 140 -1.72 -3.59 -21.54
CA THR A 140 -0.60 -2.86 -20.93
C THR A 140 0.24 -3.80 -20.06
N PRO A 141 1.58 -3.83 -20.25
CA PRO A 141 2.48 -4.64 -19.42
C PRO A 141 2.42 -4.21 -17.94
N ILE A 142 2.48 -5.18 -17.01
CA ILE A 142 2.28 -4.89 -15.57
C ILE A 142 3.37 -4.02 -14.95
N ASN A 143 4.60 -4.03 -15.49
CA ASN A 143 5.65 -3.12 -15.07
C ASN A 143 5.30 -1.66 -15.37
N ILE A 144 4.65 -1.39 -16.53
CA ILE A 144 4.13 -0.06 -16.88
C ILE A 144 2.94 0.30 -15.98
N VAL A 145 2.07 -0.65 -15.67
CA VAL A 145 0.95 -0.43 -14.73
C VAL A 145 1.48 -0.03 -13.35
N MET A 146 2.54 -0.69 -12.86
CA MET A 146 3.18 -0.34 -11.60
C MET A 146 3.76 1.07 -11.64
N GLU A 147 4.43 1.44 -12.73
CA GLU A 147 4.98 2.78 -12.90
C GLU A 147 3.88 3.85 -12.88
N ILE A 148 2.73 3.58 -13.53
CA ILE A 148 1.57 4.48 -13.48
C ILE A 148 1.06 4.62 -12.04
N ILE A 149 0.94 3.52 -11.28
CA ILE A 149 0.56 3.54 -9.85
C ILE A 149 1.53 4.42 -9.05
N ASN A 150 2.84 4.26 -9.28
CA ASN A 150 3.88 5.03 -8.58
C ASN A 150 3.81 6.53 -8.87
N ILE A 151 3.58 6.90 -10.15
CA ILE A 151 3.50 8.31 -10.59
C ILE A 151 2.20 8.95 -10.09
N THR A 152 1.06 8.26 -10.28
CA THR A 152 -0.26 8.81 -9.97
C THR A 152 -0.62 8.71 -8.49
N ARG A 153 0.03 7.83 -7.74
CA ARG A 153 -0.28 7.44 -6.36
C ARG A 153 -1.68 6.83 -6.18
N GLU A 154 -2.27 6.37 -7.29
CA GLU A 154 -3.53 5.62 -7.23
C GLU A 154 -3.26 4.19 -6.75
N ASN A 155 -4.09 3.68 -5.86
CA ASN A 155 -3.93 2.32 -5.32
C ASN A 155 -4.62 1.26 -6.16
N ALA A 156 -5.54 1.66 -7.06
CA ALA A 156 -6.22 0.76 -7.96
C ALA A 156 -6.57 1.45 -9.28
N LEU A 157 -6.41 0.73 -10.38
CA LEU A 157 -6.63 1.22 -11.74
C LEU A 157 -7.70 0.38 -12.44
N PRO A 158 -8.76 1.00 -13.00
CA PRO A 158 -9.74 0.30 -13.81
C PRO A 158 -9.17 -0.05 -15.18
N ILE A 159 -9.51 -1.24 -15.67
CA ILE A 159 -8.99 -1.79 -16.93
C ILE A 159 -10.09 -1.73 -17.99
N LEU A 160 -9.75 -1.19 -19.15
CA LEU A 160 -10.65 -1.11 -20.30
C LEU A 160 -10.22 -2.09 -21.40
N ASN A 161 -11.20 -2.68 -22.08
CA ASN A 161 -10.97 -3.48 -23.26
C ASN A 161 -10.94 -2.59 -24.54
N HIS A 162 -10.75 -3.21 -25.72
CA HIS A 162 -10.72 -2.52 -27.02
C HIS A 162 -12.06 -1.83 -27.37
N GLU A 163 -13.18 -2.26 -26.76
CA GLU A 163 -14.50 -1.60 -26.90
C GLU A 163 -14.69 -0.43 -25.94
N ARG A 164 -13.65 -0.07 -25.18
CA ARG A 164 -13.67 0.99 -24.14
C ARG A 164 -14.62 0.70 -22.98
N LYS A 165 -14.96 -0.58 -22.75
CA LYS A 165 -15.76 -1.04 -21.62
C LYS A 165 -14.87 -1.49 -20.47
N LEU A 166 -15.35 -1.31 -19.25
CA LEU A 166 -14.70 -1.81 -18.05
C LEU A 166 -14.67 -3.33 -18.06
N CYS A 167 -13.47 -3.93 -18.10
CA CYS A 167 -13.28 -5.38 -18.14
C CYS A 167 -12.50 -5.92 -16.94
N GLY A 168 -11.89 -5.07 -16.14
CA GLY A 168 -11.11 -5.48 -14.98
C GLY A 168 -10.76 -4.32 -14.07
N ILE A 169 -10.15 -4.65 -12.95
CA ILE A 169 -9.48 -3.73 -12.03
C ILE A 169 -8.20 -4.40 -11.53
N VAL A 170 -7.16 -3.62 -11.33
CA VAL A 170 -5.91 -4.06 -10.70
C VAL A 170 -5.52 -3.09 -9.60
N SER A 171 -5.06 -3.60 -8.48
CA SER A 171 -4.55 -2.79 -7.37
C SER A 171 -3.03 -2.98 -7.18
N ASP A 172 -2.42 -2.04 -6.45
CA ASP A 172 -1.05 -2.18 -5.95
C ASP A 172 -0.85 -3.50 -5.20
N GLY A 173 -1.86 -3.92 -4.42
CA GLY A 173 -1.86 -5.18 -3.68
C GLY A 173 -1.83 -6.42 -4.57
N ASP A 174 -2.48 -6.39 -5.73
CA ASP A 174 -2.47 -7.50 -6.69
C ASP A 174 -1.09 -7.63 -7.34
N LEU A 175 -0.50 -6.51 -7.75
CA LEU A 175 0.87 -6.48 -8.29
C LEU A 175 1.91 -6.87 -7.24
N PHE A 176 1.70 -6.46 -6.00
CA PHE A 176 2.58 -6.82 -4.89
C PHE A 176 2.65 -8.32 -4.64
N LYS A 177 1.52 -9.03 -4.74
CA LYS A 177 1.48 -10.51 -4.62
C LYS A 177 2.22 -11.22 -5.74
N LEU A 178 2.36 -10.59 -6.90
CA LEU A 178 3.07 -11.13 -8.06
C LEU A 178 4.56 -10.80 -8.04
N SER A 179 4.98 -9.85 -7.20
CA SER A 179 6.38 -9.46 -7.11
C SER A 179 7.23 -10.58 -6.52
N HIS A 180 8.39 -10.81 -7.14
CA HIS A 180 9.40 -11.75 -6.67
C HIS A 180 10.61 -10.98 -6.19
N ILE A 181 11.13 -11.37 -5.02
CA ILE A 181 12.40 -10.85 -4.53
C ILE A 181 13.48 -11.67 -5.20
N ARG A 182 14.26 -11.04 -6.08
CA ARG A 182 15.48 -11.64 -6.64
C ARG A 182 16.64 -11.26 -5.74
N GLU A 183 17.31 -12.29 -5.20
CA GLU A 183 18.57 -12.11 -4.47
C GLU A 183 19.71 -12.39 -5.44
N SER A 184 20.54 -11.40 -5.71
CA SER A 184 21.80 -11.59 -6.41
C SER A 184 22.94 -11.43 -5.42
N VAL A 185 23.81 -12.45 -5.35
CA VAL A 185 25.05 -12.38 -4.58
C VAL A 185 26.16 -11.99 -5.55
N SER A 186 26.64 -10.76 -5.46
CA SER A 186 27.81 -10.31 -6.20
C SER A 186 29.05 -10.60 -5.36
N MET A 187 29.96 -11.43 -5.86
CA MET A 187 31.29 -11.62 -5.28
C MET A 187 32.21 -10.62 -5.96
N THR A 188 32.73 -9.68 -5.21
CA THR A 188 33.81 -8.82 -5.67
C THR A 188 35.09 -9.27 -4.99
N ASP A 189 35.99 -9.91 -5.74
CA ASP A 189 37.35 -10.13 -5.29
C ASP A 189 38.09 -8.77 -5.42
N LEU A 190 38.31 -8.11 -4.31
CA LEU A 190 39.26 -7.00 -4.26
C LEU A 190 40.67 -7.61 -4.32
N GLY A 191 41.10 -7.95 -5.53
CA GLY A 191 42.49 -8.21 -5.79
C GLY A 191 43.25 -6.90 -5.64
N MET A 192 43.98 -6.73 -4.58
CA MET A 192 45.04 -5.73 -4.57
C MET A 192 46.05 -6.12 -5.64
N GLY A 193 46.16 -5.30 -6.69
CA GLY A 193 47.12 -5.48 -7.75
C GLY A 193 48.51 -5.55 -7.12
N GLY A 194 49.13 -6.70 -7.26
CA GLY A 194 50.55 -6.85 -6.91
C GLY A 194 51.37 -6.27 -8.02
N ASP A 195 52.08 -5.17 -7.75
CA ASP A 195 53.32 -4.88 -8.44
C ASP A 195 54.28 -6.02 -8.12
N GLU A 196 54.88 -6.57 -9.19
CA GLU A 196 55.93 -7.57 -9.12
C GLU A 196 57.14 -7.00 -8.36
N ASP A 197 57.32 -7.34 -7.09
CA ASP A 197 58.59 -7.42 -6.45
C ASP A 197 58.59 -8.53 -5.41
N ASP A 198 59.50 -9.44 -5.68
CA ASP A 198 59.86 -10.70 -5.07
C ASP A 198 60.15 -10.57 -3.56
N TRP A 199 59.20 -10.86 -2.67
CA TRP A 199 59.47 -11.27 -1.30
C TRP A 199 58.49 -12.33 -0.86
N THR A 200 58.89 -13.57 -0.88
CA THR A 200 58.21 -14.75 -0.33
C THR A 200 57.97 -14.57 1.17
N TRP A 201 56.72 -14.32 1.55
CA TRP A 201 56.19 -14.71 2.85
C TRP A 201 54.97 -15.63 2.63
N GLU A 202 55.19 -16.91 2.86
CA GLU A 202 54.14 -17.89 3.07
C GLU A 202 53.41 -17.49 4.35
N GLY A 203 52.14 -17.21 4.21
CA GLY A 203 51.20 -17.10 5.33
C GLY A 203 50.30 -15.89 5.21
N ILE A 204 49.02 -16.20 4.99
CA ILE A 204 47.87 -15.33 5.13
C ILE A 204 47.60 -14.45 3.89
N ARG A 205 47.05 -15.05 2.84
CA ARG A 205 46.16 -14.39 1.90
C ARG A 205 44.79 -14.31 2.54
N ASP A 206 44.56 -13.31 3.39
CA ASP A 206 43.22 -12.93 3.77
C ASP A 206 42.57 -12.19 2.58
N THR A 207 42.00 -12.98 1.69
CA THR A 207 41.11 -12.45 0.66
C THR A 207 39.87 -11.99 1.39
N VAL A 208 39.74 -10.69 1.62
CA VAL A 208 38.49 -10.09 2.12
C VAL A 208 37.45 -10.25 1.02
N ARG A 209 36.64 -11.29 1.10
CA ARG A 209 35.49 -11.48 0.25
C ARG A 209 34.34 -10.67 0.82
N ILE A 210 34.02 -9.56 0.17
CA ILE A 210 32.83 -8.80 0.52
C ILE A 210 31.67 -9.39 -0.27
N HIS A 211 30.73 -10.02 0.43
CA HIS A 211 29.48 -10.49 -0.13
C HIS A 211 28.47 -9.34 -0.06
N TYR A 212 28.09 -8.81 -1.21
CA TYR A 212 26.92 -7.92 -1.31
C TYR A 212 25.71 -8.73 -1.74
N THR A 213 24.68 -8.72 -0.91
CA THR A 213 23.37 -9.23 -1.31
C THR A 213 22.53 -8.04 -1.74
N THR A 214 22.21 -7.93 -3.02
CA THR A 214 21.23 -6.96 -3.52
C THR A 214 19.91 -7.66 -3.66
N SER A 215 18.88 -7.10 -3.06
CA SER A 215 17.50 -7.57 -3.19
C SER A 215 16.77 -6.66 -4.17
N GLU A 216 16.31 -7.20 -5.28
CA GLU A 216 15.53 -6.48 -6.29
C GLU A 216 14.10 -6.99 -6.31
N VAL A 217 13.12 -6.08 -6.22
CA VAL A 217 11.70 -6.41 -6.39
C VAL A 217 11.36 -6.36 -7.88
N SER A 218 11.15 -7.52 -8.49
CA SER A 218 10.82 -7.61 -9.92
C SER A 218 9.39 -8.10 -10.15
N LEU A 219 8.76 -7.61 -11.24
CA LEU A 219 7.46 -8.05 -11.73
C LEU A 219 7.62 -8.87 -13.01
N PRO A 220 6.78 -9.90 -13.26
CA PRO A 220 6.80 -10.63 -14.52
C PRO A 220 6.39 -9.73 -15.70
N MET A 221 6.92 -10.02 -16.90
CA MET A 221 6.63 -9.27 -18.13
C MET A 221 5.38 -9.85 -18.82
N VAL A 222 4.20 -9.60 -18.24
CA VAL A 222 2.91 -10.07 -18.79
C VAL A 222 1.93 -8.90 -18.93
N PRO A 223 0.92 -8.96 -19.82
CA PRO A 223 -0.12 -7.96 -19.90
C PRO A 223 -1.06 -8.00 -18.68
N VAL A 224 -1.60 -6.85 -18.29
CA VAL A 224 -2.43 -6.71 -17.08
C VAL A 224 -3.68 -7.57 -17.10
N LYS A 225 -4.20 -7.93 -18.27
CA LYS A 225 -5.36 -8.84 -18.41
C LYS A 225 -5.15 -10.23 -17.79
N GLU A 226 -3.90 -10.68 -17.65
CA GLU A 226 -3.56 -11.98 -17.05
C GLU A 226 -3.62 -11.98 -15.53
N VAL A 227 -3.57 -10.78 -14.93
CA VAL A 227 -3.45 -10.62 -13.47
C VAL A 227 -4.60 -9.79 -12.87
N MET A 228 -5.37 -9.07 -13.68
CA MET A 228 -6.48 -8.23 -13.23
C MET A 228 -7.62 -9.05 -12.64
N ILE A 229 -8.37 -8.45 -11.75
CA ILE A 229 -9.64 -8.99 -11.24
C ILE A 229 -10.73 -8.70 -12.30
N THR A 230 -11.31 -9.75 -12.89
CA THR A 230 -12.34 -9.64 -13.95
C THR A 230 -13.75 -9.49 -13.41
N ASN A 231 -14.05 -10.07 -12.23
CA ASN A 231 -15.35 -9.91 -11.58
C ASN A 231 -15.41 -8.59 -10.80
N VAL A 232 -15.50 -7.47 -11.54
CA VAL A 232 -15.44 -6.13 -10.98
C VAL A 232 -16.74 -5.75 -10.29
N ILE A 233 -16.66 -5.41 -9.01
CA ILE A 233 -17.77 -4.82 -8.26
C ILE A 233 -17.92 -3.36 -8.69
N LYS A 234 -19.08 -3.02 -9.25
CA LYS A 234 -19.38 -1.71 -9.82
C LYS A 234 -20.47 -0.99 -9.04
N ALA A 235 -20.53 0.34 -9.19
CA ALA A 235 -21.62 1.16 -8.70
C ALA A 235 -22.18 2.06 -9.80
N SER A 236 -23.48 2.37 -9.73
CA SER A 236 -24.08 3.47 -10.48
C SER A 236 -23.81 4.78 -9.73
N LYS A 237 -23.71 5.91 -10.44
CA LYS A 237 -23.56 7.23 -9.82
C LYS A 237 -24.71 7.59 -8.86
N HIS A 238 -25.88 6.99 -9.05
CA HIS A 238 -27.05 7.20 -8.19
C HIS A 238 -27.15 6.21 -7.03
N ALA A 239 -26.19 5.29 -6.89
CA ALA A 239 -26.20 4.33 -5.78
C ALA A 239 -26.11 5.06 -4.43
N PRO A 240 -26.88 4.61 -3.41
CA PRO A 240 -26.75 5.18 -2.07
C PRO A 240 -25.36 4.93 -1.48
N VAL A 241 -24.81 5.92 -0.77
CA VAL A 241 -23.52 5.79 -0.07
C VAL A 241 -23.51 4.56 0.83
N LYS A 242 -24.60 4.29 1.54
CA LYS A 242 -24.75 3.09 2.38
C LYS A 242 -24.51 1.80 1.60
N GLU A 243 -25.13 1.65 0.44
CA GLU A 243 -24.98 0.44 -0.41
C GLU A 243 -23.52 0.26 -0.86
N VAL A 244 -22.89 1.36 -1.29
CA VAL A 244 -21.51 1.34 -1.75
C VAL A 244 -20.56 1.00 -0.60
N ALA A 245 -20.76 1.60 0.59
CA ALA A 245 -20.00 1.26 1.78
C ALA A 245 -20.18 -0.22 2.19
N GLU A 246 -21.41 -0.75 2.15
CA GLU A 246 -21.67 -2.16 2.43
C GLU A 246 -20.97 -3.10 1.43
N LYS A 247 -20.93 -2.73 0.13
CA LYS A 247 -20.18 -3.48 -0.89
C LYS A 247 -18.67 -3.47 -0.57
N MET A 248 -18.11 -2.32 -0.20
CA MET A 248 -16.70 -2.20 0.20
C MET A 248 -16.39 -3.08 1.41
N LEU A 249 -17.20 -2.97 2.47
CA LEU A 249 -17.03 -3.75 3.70
C LEU A 249 -17.15 -5.26 3.48
N LYS A 250 -18.19 -5.70 2.75
CA LYS A 250 -18.46 -7.12 2.49
C LYS A 250 -17.33 -7.78 1.69
N ASN A 251 -16.80 -7.07 0.70
CA ASN A 251 -15.82 -7.60 -0.24
C ASN A 251 -14.37 -7.23 0.13
N ARG A 252 -14.17 -6.45 1.21
CA ARG A 252 -12.85 -5.97 1.67
C ARG A 252 -12.09 -5.23 0.57
N ILE A 253 -12.81 -4.33 -0.12
CA ILE A 253 -12.26 -3.47 -1.18
C ILE A 253 -12.45 -2.01 -0.81
N SER A 254 -11.49 -1.18 -1.22
CA SER A 254 -11.48 0.27 -0.98
C SER A 254 -11.84 1.11 -2.20
N HIS A 255 -11.93 0.48 -3.38
CA HIS A 255 -12.15 1.16 -4.65
C HIS A 255 -13.27 0.47 -5.42
N ILE A 256 -14.25 1.25 -5.89
CA ILE A 256 -15.35 0.75 -6.72
C ILE A 256 -15.48 1.63 -7.96
N PRO A 257 -15.26 1.08 -9.18
CA PRO A 257 -15.55 1.79 -10.42
C PRO A 257 -17.02 2.19 -10.54
N VAL A 258 -17.25 3.43 -10.95
CA VAL A 258 -18.57 3.98 -11.21
C VAL A 258 -18.83 3.91 -12.71
N VAL A 259 -19.94 3.32 -13.11
CA VAL A 259 -20.30 3.10 -14.53
C VAL A 259 -21.67 3.71 -14.86
N ASP A 260 -21.86 4.01 -16.14
CA ASP A 260 -23.13 4.41 -16.71
C ASP A 260 -24.02 3.19 -17.05
N ALA A 261 -25.22 3.44 -17.60
CA ALA A 261 -26.17 2.40 -18.00
C ALA A 261 -25.65 1.48 -19.13
N ASN A 262 -24.57 1.87 -19.83
CA ASN A 262 -23.95 1.10 -20.90
C ASN A 262 -22.65 0.41 -20.45
N ASP A 263 -22.41 0.29 -19.15
CA ASP A 263 -21.17 -0.25 -18.56
C ASP A 263 -19.89 0.54 -18.92
N ARG A 264 -20.01 1.81 -19.29
CA ARG A 264 -18.86 2.67 -19.54
C ARG A 264 -18.39 3.27 -18.24
N LEU A 265 -17.09 3.26 -18.03
CA LEU A 265 -16.45 3.89 -16.87
C LEU A 265 -16.69 5.40 -16.89
N ILE A 266 -17.25 5.95 -15.80
CA ILE A 266 -17.47 7.40 -15.62
C ILE A 266 -16.72 7.96 -14.42
N GLY A 267 -16.15 7.11 -13.58
CA GLY A 267 -15.37 7.54 -12.42
C GLY A 267 -15.01 6.40 -11.49
N MET A 268 -14.50 6.75 -10.34
CA MET A 268 -14.17 5.86 -9.23
C MET A 268 -14.66 6.45 -7.92
N VAL A 269 -15.13 5.62 -7.01
CA VAL A 269 -15.40 5.99 -5.62
C VAL A 269 -14.51 5.15 -4.72
N THR A 270 -13.87 5.82 -3.77
CA THR A 270 -13.01 5.18 -2.77
C THR A 270 -13.62 5.27 -1.37
N ASP A 271 -13.17 4.43 -0.47
CA ASP A 271 -13.54 4.51 0.95
C ASP A 271 -13.11 5.86 1.56
N ILE A 272 -11.99 6.44 1.11
CA ILE A 272 -11.55 7.78 1.50
C ILE A 272 -12.54 8.86 1.00
N ASP A 273 -13.01 8.77 -0.24
CA ASP A 273 -13.98 9.74 -0.77
C ASP A 273 -15.28 9.73 0.04
N LEU A 274 -15.70 8.54 0.50
CA LEU A 274 -16.86 8.40 1.37
C LEU A 274 -16.69 9.02 2.77
N MET A 275 -15.44 9.30 3.21
CA MET A 275 -15.21 10.02 4.48
C MET A 275 -15.80 11.44 4.42
N SER A 276 -15.83 12.07 3.25
CA SER A 276 -16.43 13.41 3.10
C SER A 276 -17.93 13.45 3.41
N CYS A 277 -18.63 12.30 3.33
CA CYS A 277 -20.04 12.21 3.74
C CYS A 277 -20.25 12.29 5.27
N ILE A 278 -19.17 12.13 6.04
CA ILE A 278 -19.19 12.01 7.50
C ILE A 278 -18.78 13.35 8.14
N LEU A 279 -18.04 14.16 7.38
CA LEU A 279 -17.54 15.48 7.80
C LEU A 279 -18.60 16.57 7.67
#